data_3ac84d32236a8837da4be6345c2db2f1
#
_entry.id   3ac84d32236a8837da4be6345c2db2f1
#
_cell.length_a   1.000
_cell.length_b   1.000
_cell.length_c   1.000
_cell.angle_alpha   90.00
_cell.angle_beta   90.00
_cell.angle_gamma   90.00
#
_symmetry.space_group_name_H-M   'P 1'
#
loop_
_entity.id
_entity.type
_entity.pdbx_description
1 polymer ?
#
loop_
_entity_poly.entity_id
_entity_poly.type
_entity_poly.pdbx_seq_one_letter_code
_entity_poly.pdbx_strand_id
1 'polypeptide(L)'
;MDVRMFKKVRLIGILVVSSFFFVSFTSMGKNHGDLVVADKQPGDFPAISNAVLAHKGAMGVVKLRMNIMKVYAKNMKSISSITREWGADSADKIDAVIKSFYSQETDFSILFPVGSHGGVSEASLKIWEKPEKFKSASDEFWQAIKVLDEARVKNNKAAVVDGFRKLGSSCKNCHKNFREKIN
;
A
#
# COMPACT_ATOMS: atom_id res chain seq x y z
N MET A 1 -26.46 -26.66 44.78
CA MET A 1 -25.89 -27.87 44.17
C MET A 1 -24.96 -27.38 43.10
N ASP A 2 -23.70 -27.13 43.47
CA ASP A 2 -22.52 -27.95 43.27
C ASP A 2 -22.38 -28.38 41.81
N VAL A 3 -21.29 -28.03 41.12
CA VAL A 3 -19.95 -28.61 41.27
C VAL A 3 -18.92 -27.82 40.47
N ARG A 4 -17.84 -27.53 41.17
CA ARG A 4 -16.54 -27.10 40.66
C ARG A 4 -15.94 -28.18 39.73
N MET A 5 -15.27 -27.74 38.66
CA MET A 5 -14.18 -28.55 38.12
C MET A 5 -13.02 -27.68 37.62
N PHE A 6 -12.07 -27.50 38.54
CA PHE A 6 -10.71 -27.02 38.26
C PHE A 6 -10.01 -28.10 37.47
N LYS A 7 -9.53 -27.79 36.24
CA LYS A 7 -8.50 -28.60 35.56
C LYS A 7 -7.16 -27.88 35.61
N LYS A 8 -6.27 -28.56 36.34
CA LYS A 8 -4.88 -28.25 36.58
C LYS A 8 -4.11 -28.07 35.25
N VAL A 9 -3.48 -26.89 35.06
CA VAL A 9 -2.44 -26.70 34.06
C VAL A 9 -1.11 -27.20 34.62
N ARG A 10 -0.53 -28.25 34.03
CA ARG A 10 0.80 -28.74 34.34
C ARG A 10 1.82 -27.84 33.62
N LEU A 11 2.64 -27.15 34.41
CA LEU A 11 3.88 -26.55 33.93
C LEU A 11 4.87 -27.69 33.59
N ILE A 12 5.26 -27.76 32.35
CA ILE A 12 6.45 -28.53 31.92
C ILE A 12 7.56 -27.56 31.70
N GLY A 13 8.52 -27.58 32.65
CA GLY A 13 9.76 -26.83 32.51
C GLY A 13 10.65 -27.44 31.43
N ILE A 14 11.02 -26.66 30.46
CA ILE A 14 12.06 -27.03 29.49
C ILE A 14 13.34 -26.32 29.89
N LEU A 15 14.30 -27.13 30.35
CA LEU A 15 15.69 -26.77 30.61
C LEU A 15 16.36 -26.54 29.25
N VAL A 16 16.73 -25.28 28.91
CA VAL A 16 17.55 -24.97 27.77
C VAL A 16 19.02 -25.00 28.21
N VAL A 17 19.71 -26.05 27.80
CA VAL A 17 21.16 -26.16 27.95
C VAL A 17 21.82 -25.27 26.90
N SER A 18 22.50 -24.25 27.38
CA SER A 18 23.29 -23.32 26.58
C SER A 18 24.66 -24.00 26.25
N SER A 19 24.85 -24.43 25.00
CA SER A 19 26.16 -24.82 24.51
C SER A 19 26.82 -23.69 23.75
N PHE A 20 27.79 -23.05 24.42
CA PHE A 20 28.70 -22.09 23.79
C PHE A 20 29.64 -22.84 22.83
N PHE A 21 29.46 -22.64 21.54
CA PHE A 21 30.47 -22.95 20.54
C PHE A 21 31.35 -21.72 20.28
N PHE A 22 32.56 -21.75 20.80
CA PHE A 22 33.65 -20.87 20.41
C PHE A 22 34.16 -21.33 19.04
N VAL A 23 33.89 -20.55 18.00
CA VAL A 23 34.57 -20.69 16.72
C VAL A 23 35.66 -19.63 16.64
N SER A 24 36.89 -20.06 16.81
CA SER A 24 38.09 -19.25 16.52
C SER A 24 38.21 -19.09 15.02
N PHE A 25 38.08 -17.86 14.51
CA PHE A 25 38.34 -17.56 13.11
C PHE A 25 39.72 -16.91 12.99
N THR A 26 40.64 -17.71 12.46
CA THR A 26 42.00 -17.29 12.13
C THR A 26 41.97 -16.29 10.95
N SER A 27 42.69 -15.21 11.16
CA SER A 27 43.02 -14.19 10.15
C SER A 27 43.82 -14.76 9.00
N MET A 28 43.40 -14.48 7.75
CA MET A 28 44.33 -14.44 6.62
C MET A 28 43.74 -13.63 5.45
N GLY A 29 44.54 -12.68 4.97
CA GLY A 29 44.44 -12.19 3.59
C GLY A 29 44.06 -10.73 3.40
N LYS A 30 45.05 -9.84 3.38
CA LYS A 30 45.01 -8.49 2.84
C LYS A 30 44.58 -8.55 1.35
N ASN A 31 43.57 -7.80 0.98
CA ASN A 31 43.49 -7.14 -0.32
C ASN A 31 42.92 -5.76 -0.17
N HIS A 32 43.74 -4.77 -0.47
CA HIS A 32 43.39 -3.38 -0.59
C HIS A 32 42.39 -3.23 -1.76
N GLY A 33 41.21 -2.80 -1.42
CA GLY A 33 40.25 -2.21 -2.32
C GLY A 33 39.54 -1.13 -1.51
N ASP A 34 40.00 0.12 -1.66
CA ASP A 34 39.39 1.29 -1.03
C ASP A 34 37.93 1.41 -1.44
N LEU A 35 37.04 0.82 -0.64
CA LEU A 35 35.63 1.16 -0.67
C LEU A 35 35.49 2.45 0.14
N VAL A 36 35.52 3.57 -0.57
CA VAL A 36 35.07 4.86 -0.04
C VAL A 36 33.61 4.68 0.33
N VAL A 37 33.36 4.44 1.62
CA VAL A 37 32.01 4.56 2.20
C VAL A 37 31.68 6.04 2.15
N ALA A 38 31.02 6.46 1.08
CA ALA A 38 30.40 7.77 1.02
C ALA A 38 29.39 7.87 2.16
N ASP A 39 29.68 8.79 3.06
CA ASP A 39 28.82 9.24 4.14
C ASP A 39 27.48 9.66 3.55
N LYS A 40 26.47 8.79 3.68
CA LYS A 40 25.14 9.01 3.08
C LYS A 40 24.37 9.89 4.03
N GLN A 41 24.44 11.21 3.84
CA GLN A 41 23.57 12.15 4.53
C GLN A 41 22.08 11.80 4.27
N PRO A 42 21.22 11.88 5.30
CA PRO A 42 19.79 11.70 5.12
C PRO A 42 19.24 12.87 4.30
N GLY A 43 18.97 12.63 3.02
CA GLY A 43 18.45 13.64 2.09
C GLY A 43 18.85 13.45 0.63
N ASP A 44 19.85 12.63 0.32
CA ASP A 44 20.23 12.30 -1.07
C ASP A 44 19.31 11.19 -1.62
N PHE A 45 18.08 11.55 -1.93
CA PHE A 45 17.34 10.81 -2.96
C PHE A 45 18.02 11.15 -4.30
N PRO A 46 18.35 10.15 -5.15
CA PRO A 46 18.89 10.45 -6.46
C PRO A 46 17.90 11.39 -7.15
N ALA A 47 18.33 12.59 -7.47
CA ALA A 47 17.57 13.51 -8.29
C ALA A 47 17.22 12.74 -9.56
N ILE A 48 15.92 12.34 -9.71
CA ILE A 48 15.42 11.78 -10.96
C ILE A 48 15.64 12.90 -11.97
N SER A 49 16.66 12.77 -12.80
CA SER A 49 17.03 13.82 -13.73
C SER A 49 15.83 14.14 -14.59
N ASN A 50 15.48 15.43 -14.71
CA ASN A 50 14.38 15.92 -15.51
C ASN A 50 14.43 15.47 -16.99
N ALA A 51 15.55 14.92 -17.43
CA ALA A 51 15.75 14.33 -18.76
C ALA A 51 14.94 13.04 -19.01
N VAL A 52 14.47 12.34 -17.97
CA VAL A 52 13.63 11.14 -18.13
C VAL A 52 12.16 11.48 -18.41
N LEU A 53 11.75 12.72 -18.17
CA LEU A 53 10.36 13.18 -18.32
C LEU A 53 10.00 13.62 -19.75
N ALA A 54 10.95 13.73 -20.66
CA ALA A 54 10.77 14.40 -21.97
C ALA A 54 10.37 13.47 -23.13
N HIS A 55 10.10 12.19 -22.92
CA HIS A 55 9.88 11.27 -24.03
C HIS A 55 8.45 10.74 -24.15
N LYS A 56 7.96 10.75 -25.39
CA LYS A 56 6.64 10.33 -25.90
C LYS A 56 6.01 9.17 -25.12
N GLY A 57 4.93 9.46 -24.39
CA GLY A 57 4.14 8.50 -23.63
C GLY A 57 4.37 8.60 -22.12
N ALA A 58 3.48 8.00 -21.33
CA ALA A 58 3.64 7.94 -19.88
C ALA A 58 4.86 7.09 -19.52
N MET A 59 5.88 7.71 -18.92
CA MET A 59 7.12 7.05 -18.48
C MET A 59 7.38 7.32 -16.99
N GLY A 60 8.25 6.53 -16.38
CA GLY A 60 8.67 6.71 -15.00
C GLY A 60 7.47 6.72 -14.03
N VAL A 61 7.45 7.69 -13.11
CA VAL A 61 6.42 7.80 -12.07
C VAL A 61 5.02 8.05 -12.63
N VAL A 62 4.87 8.75 -13.76
CA VAL A 62 3.57 8.96 -14.40
C VAL A 62 2.97 7.64 -14.85
N LYS A 63 3.77 6.77 -15.50
CA LYS A 63 3.34 5.43 -15.90
C LYS A 63 3.02 4.56 -14.70
N LEU A 64 3.83 4.64 -13.63
CA LEU A 64 3.61 3.87 -12.41
C LEU A 64 2.24 4.20 -11.79
N ARG A 65 1.95 5.49 -11.53
CA ARG A 65 0.65 5.89 -10.96
C ARG A 65 -0.53 5.57 -11.86
N MET A 66 -0.38 5.67 -13.20
CA MET A 66 -1.42 5.25 -14.13
C MET A 66 -1.70 3.74 -14.05
N ASN A 67 -0.66 2.92 -13.89
CA ASN A 67 -0.81 1.48 -13.73
C ASN A 67 -1.50 1.14 -12.40
N ILE A 68 -1.12 1.79 -11.30
CA ILE A 68 -1.77 1.64 -10.00
C ILE A 68 -3.26 2.00 -10.09
N MET A 69 -3.60 3.12 -10.74
CA MET A 69 -5.00 3.52 -10.93
C MET A 69 -5.79 2.52 -11.80
N LYS A 70 -5.16 1.87 -12.80
CA LYS A 70 -5.79 0.78 -13.56
C LYS A 70 -6.07 -0.44 -12.68
N VAL A 71 -5.14 -0.81 -11.79
CA VAL A 71 -5.35 -1.90 -10.82
C VAL A 71 -6.52 -1.56 -9.91
N TYR A 72 -6.56 -0.37 -9.35
CA TYR A 72 -7.67 0.08 -8.49
C TYR A 72 -9.02 0.06 -9.23
N ALA A 73 -9.05 0.53 -10.47
CA ALA A 73 -10.27 0.47 -11.29
C ALA A 73 -10.75 -0.96 -11.53
N LYS A 74 -9.82 -1.92 -11.77
CA LYS A 74 -10.12 -3.34 -11.90
C LYS A 74 -10.68 -3.89 -10.58
N ASN A 75 -10.05 -3.57 -9.47
CA ASN A 75 -10.48 -3.98 -8.13
C ASN A 75 -11.91 -3.50 -7.83
N MET A 76 -12.22 -2.23 -8.14
CA MET A 76 -13.57 -1.68 -7.97
C MET A 76 -14.62 -2.42 -8.81
N LYS A 77 -14.29 -2.78 -10.05
CA LYS A 77 -15.17 -3.60 -10.91
C LYS A 77 -15.40 -4.98 -10.32
N SER A 78 -14.36 -5.63 -9.81
CA SER A 78 -14.44 -6.94 -9.15
C SER A 78 -15.36 -6.90 -7.93
N ILE A 79 -15.20 -5.92 -7.03
CA ILE A 79 -16.08 -5.76 -5.86
C ILE A 79 -17.53 -5.55 -6.31
N SER A 80 -17.75 -4.72 -7.31
CA SER A 80 -19.09 -4.50 -7.87
C SER A 80 -19.74 -5.78 -8.38
N SER A 81 -18.99 -6.64 -9.08
CA SER A 81 -19.49 -7.94 -9.54
C SER A 81 -19.80 -8.88 -8.38
N ILE A 82 -18.86 -9.04 -7.45
CA ILE A 82 -19.01 -9.92 -6.28
C ILE A 82 -20.22 -9.50 -5.44
N THR A 83 -20.43 -8.19 -5.24
CA THR A 83 -21.58 -7.71 -4.45
C THR A 83 -22.93 -7.91 -5.13
N ARG A 84 -22.98 -7.93 -6.46
CA ARG A 84 -24.20 -8.29 -7.20
C ARG A 84 -24.52 -9.78 -7.06
N GLU A 85 -23.50 -10.63 -7.21
CA GLU A 85 -23.61 -12.08 -7.24
C GLU A 85 -23.17 -12.70 -5.88
N TRP A 86 -23.67 -12.13 -4.78
CA TRP A 86 -23.23 -12.51 -3.45
C TRP A 86 -23.56 -13.97 -3.12
N GLY A 87 -22.55 -14.76 -2.74
CA GLY A 87 -22.64 -16.16 -2.36
C GLY A 87 -21.68 -16.53 -1.22
N ALA A 88 -21.55 -17.81 -0.93
CA ALA A 88 -20.80 -18.33 0.22
C ALA A 88 -19.31 -17.94 0.20
N ASP A 89 -18.70 -17.83 -0.99
CA ASP A 89 -17.27 -17.52 -1.20
C ASP A 89 -17.01 -16.02 -1.44
N SER A 90 -18.04 -15.18 -1.31
CA SER A 90 -17.91 -13.75 -1.63
C SER A 90 -16.95 -13.02 -0.71
N ALA A 91 -16.92 -13.35 0.57
CA ALA A 91 -15.99 -12.77 1.53
C ALA A 91 -14.52 -13.06 1.15
N ASP A 92 -14.21 -14.29 0.72
CA ASP A 92 -12.88 -14.70 0.29
C ASP A 92 -12.47 -14.00 -1.03
N LYS A 93 -13.43 -13.86 -1.96
CA LYS A 93 -13.20 -13.10 -3.20
C LYS A 93 -12.92 -11.62 -2.91
N ILE A 94 -13.64 -11.00 -1.97
CA ILE A 94 -13.38 -9.62 -1.53
C ILE A 94 -12.02 -9.54 -0.85
N ASP A 95 -11.63 -10.51 -0.02
CA ASP A 95 -10.30 -10.58 0.60
C ASP A 95 -9.18 -10.52 -0.45
N ALA A 96 -9.27 -11.33 -1.50
CA ALA A 96 -8.30 -11.32 -2.59
C ALA A 96 -8.19 -9.93 -3.27
N VAL A 97 -9.32 -9.24 -3.45
CA VAL A 97 -9.34 -7.88 -4.02
C VAL A 97 -8.71 -6.86 -3.06
N ILE A 98 -8.99 -6.97 -1.75
CA ILE A 98 -8.40 -6.08 -0.74
C ILE A 98 -6.88 -6.28 -0.65
N LYS A 99 -6.40 -7.52 -0.67
CA LYS A 99 -4.96 -7.82 -0.78
C LYS A 99 -4.32 -7.19 -2.02
N SER A 100 -5.05 -7.15 -3.14
CA SER A 100 -4.59 -6.46 -4.35
C SER A 100 -4.50 -4.93 -4.17
N PHE A 101 -5.35 -4.30 -3.36
CA PHE A 101 -5.17 -2.89 -2.97
C PHE A 101 -3.92 -2.71 -2.12
N TYR A 102 -3.75 -3.50 -1.06
CA TYR A 102 -2.59 -3.41 -0.16
C TYR A 102 -1.26 -3.73 -0.85
N SER A 103 -1.25 -4.60 -1.86
CA SER A 103 -0.03 -4.86 -2.66
C SER A 103 0.45 -3.64 -3.47
N GLN A 104 -0.39 -2.62 -3.62
CA GLN A 104 -0.08 -1.33 -4.26
C GLN A 104 -0.01 -0.21 -3.22
N GLU A 105 -0.02 -0.53 -1.92
CA GLU A 105 0.06 0.48 -0.86
C GLU A 105 1.40 1.19 -0.93
N THR A 106 1.32 2.50 -1.07
CA THR A 106 2.47 3.39 -1.07
C THR A 106 2.05 4.78 -0.63
N ASP A 107 2.98 5.54 -0.11
CA ASP A 107 2.76 6.96 0.11
C ASP A 107 2.54 7.64 -1.24
N PHE A 108 1.36 8.23 -1.43
CA PHE A 108 1.02 8.90 -2.69
C PHE A 108 1.96 10.08 -2.99
N SER A 109 2.60 10.67 -1.98
CA SER A 109 3.60 11.74 -2.22
C SER A 109 4.75 11.27 -3.13
N ILE A 110 5.16 10.01 -3.00
CA ILE A 110 6.21 9.39 -3.84
C ILE A 110 5.75 9.28 -5.30
N LEU A 111 4.46 9.08 -5.52
CA LEU A 111 3.89 8.96 -6.86
C LEU A 111 3.70 10.32 -7.56
N PHE A 112 3.80 11.42 -6.82
CA PHE A 112 3.57 12.78 -7.32
C PHE A 112 4.73 13.72 -6.99
N PRO A 113 5.98 13.39 -7.39
CA PRO A 113 7.09 14.31 -7.21
C PRO A 113 6.84 15.63 -7.97
N VAL A 114 7.41 16.72 -7.47
CA VAL A 114 7.29 18.03 -8.10
C VAL A 114 7.70 17.96 -9.57
N GLY A 115 6.93 18.60 -10.46
CA GLY A 115 7.18 18.61 -11.89
C GLY A 115 6.65 17.38 -12.65
N SER A 116 5.98 16.42 -11.99
CA SER A 116 5.40 15.26 -12.65
C SER A 116 3.97 15.46 -13.18
N HIS A 117 3.59 16.73 -13.44
CA HIS A 117 2.36 17.13 -14.11
C HIS A 117 2.61 17.39 -15.62
N GLY A 118 1.52 17.56 -16.36
CA GLY A 118 1.59 17.88 -17.80
C GLY A 118 1.85 16.69 -18.72
N GLY A 119 1.92 16.93 -20.01
CA GLY A 119 2.00 15.89 -21.04
C GLY A 119 0.80 14.96 -20.99
N VAL A 120 1.03 13.66 -20.79
CA VAL A 120 -0.02 12.64 -20.66
C VAL A 120 -0.54 12.49 -19.21
N SER A 121 -0.06 13.32 -18.29
CA SER A 121 -0.48 13.29 -16.89
C SER A 121 -1.73 14.14 -16.68
N GLU A 122 -2.76 13.55 -16.11
CA GLU A 122 -3.97 14.25 -15.67
C GLU A 122 -3.87 14.76 -14.21
N ALA A 123 -2.66 14.81 -13.64
CA ALA A 123 -2.44 15.34 -12.28
C ALA A 123 -2.59 16.87 -12.29
N SER A 124 -3.52 17.38 -11.48
CA SER A 124 -3.71 18.82 -11.28
C SER A 124 -2.56 19.44 -10.47
N LEU A 125 -2.19 20.69 -10.79
CA LEU A 125 -1.23 21.46 -10.00
C LEU A 125 -1.62 21.61 -8.53
N LYS A 126 -2.93 21.49 -8.22
CA LYS A 126 -3.44 21.56 -6.84
C LYS A 126 -2.83 20.49 -5.90
N ILE A 127 -2.26 19.42 -6.44
CA ILE A 127 -1.54 18.40 -5.66
C ILE A 127 -0.37 19.05 -4.90
N TRP A 128 0.38 19.92 -5.58
CA TRP A 128 1.56 20.59 -5.03
C TRP A 128 1.25 21.94 -4.38
N GLU A 129 0.16 22.58 -4.78
CA GLU A 129 -0.32 23.81 -4.15
C GLU A 129 -1.01 23.57 -2.81
N LYS A 130 -1.61 22.37 -2.62
CA LYS A 130 -2.41 22.01 -1.44
C LYS A 130 -2.04 20.61 -0.92
N PRO A 131 -0.77 20.38 -0.56
CA PRO A 131 -0.26 19.06 -0.24
C PRO A 131 -0.99 18.40 0.93
N GLU A 132 -1.37 19.17 1.95
CA GLU A 132 -2.11 18.62 3.10
C GLU A 132 -3.52 18.14 2.71
N LYS A 133 -4.19 18.83 1.78
CA LYS A 133 -5.48 18.36 1.27
C LYS A 133 -5.36 17.12 0.39
N PHE A 134 -4.27 17.03 -0.37
CA PHE A 134 -3.97 15.84 -1.17
C PHE A 134 -3.65 14.63 -0.26
N LYS A 135 -2.85 14.85 0.79
CA LYS A 135 -2.57 13.82 1.80
C LYS A 135 -3.86 13.34 2.47
N SER A 136 -4.72 14.27 2.92
CA SER A 136 -6.02 13.93 3.52
C SER A 136 -6.88 13.06 2.59
N ALA A 137 -6.93 13.38 1.29
CA ALA A 137 -7.66 12.58 0.32
C ALA A 137 -7.07 11.17 0.11
N SER A 138 -5.74 11.03 0.22
CA SER A 138 -5.06 9.74 0.24
C SER A 138 -5.41 8.94 1.49
N ASP A 139 -5.37 9.57 2.66
CA ASP A 139 -5.71 8.95 3.94
C ASP A 139 -7.18 8.47 3.94
N GLU A 140 -8.11 9.29 3.41
CA GLU A 140 -9.53 8.90 3.24
C GLU A 140 -9.69 7.65 2.37
N PHE A 141 -8.90 7.52 1.29
CA PHE A 141 -8.92 6.36 0.42
C PHE A 141 -8.47 5.09 1.18
N TRP A 142 -7.35 5.14 1.89
CA TRP A 142 -6.84 4.00 2.65
C TRP A 142 -7.77 3.62 3.82
N GLN A 143 -8.33 4.61 4.48
CA GLN A 143 -9.33 4.38 5.52
C GLN A 143 -10.59 3.71 4.95
N ALA A 144 -11.04 4.07 3.75
CA ALA A 144 -12.19 3.43 3.12
C ALA A 144 -11.91 1.95 2.76
N ILE A 145 -10.68 1.61 2.34
CA ILE A 145 -10.27 0.21 2.13
C ILE A 145 -10.32 -0.57 3.45
N LYS A 146 -9.81 0.01 4.54
CA LYS A 146 -9.85 -0.61 5.86
C LYS A 146 -11.29 -0.89 6.33
N VAL A 147 -12.19 0.07 6.15
CA VAL A 147 -13.63 -0.11 6.47
C VAL A 147 -14.25 -1.24 5.64
N LEU A 148 -13.88 -1.35 4.37
CA LEU A 148 -14.35 -2.44 3.51
C LEU A 148 -13.80 -3.80 3.97
N ASP A 149 -12.54 -3.86 4.40
CA ASP A 149 -11.92 -5.07 4.95
C ASP A 149 -12.60 -5.54 6.24
N GLU A 150 -12.85 -4.62 7.17
CA GLU A 150 -13.60 -4.90 8.40
C GLU A 150 -15.02 -5.42 8.11
N ALA A 151 -15.67 -4.89 7.06
CA ALA A 151 -17.00 -5.32 6.65
C ALA A 151 -17.00 -6.74 6.07
N ARG A 152 -15.98 -7.11 5.27
CA ARG A 152 -15.87 -8.46 4.71
C ARG A 152 -15.59 -9.52 5.78
N VAL A 153 -14.79 -9.19 6.82
CA VAL A 153 -14.52 -10.11 7.94
C VAL A 153 -15.82 -10.52 8.63
N LYS A 154 -16.78 -9.62 8.72
CA LYS A 154 -18.11 -9.90 9.28
C LYS A 154 -19.00 -10.72 8.36
N ASN A 155 -18.56 -11.04 7.15
CA ASN A 155 -19.30 -11.73 6.08
C ASN A 155 -20.72 -11.15 5.88
N ASN A 156 -20.86 -9.84 5.96
CA ASN A 156 -22.14 -9.14 5.87
C ASN A 156 -22.22 -8.36 4.56
N LYS A 157 -23.05 -8.83 3.63
CA LYS A 157 -23.24 -8.20 2.31
C LYS A 157 -23.57 -6.72 2.40
N ALA A 158 -24.48 -6.31 3.28
CA ALA A 158 -24.91 -4.92 3.40
C ALA A 158 -23.73 -4.03 3.84
N ALA A 159 -22.97 -4.46 4.85
CA ALA A 159 -21.78 -3.76 5.31
C ALA A 159 -20.70 -3.66 4.22
N VAL A 160 -20.49 -4.72 3.43
CA VAL A 160 -19.55 -4.71 2.28
C VAL A 160 -20.02 -3.73 1.21
N VAL A 161 -21.31 -3.69 0.88
CA VAL A 161 -21.86 -2.72 -0.08
C VAL A 161 -21.67 -1.28 0.40
N ASP A 162 -21.86 -1.01 1.70
CA ASP A 162 -21.66 0.32 2.28
C ASP A 162 -20.17 0.71 2.30
N GLY A 163 -19.26 -0.22 2.64
CA GLY A 163 -17.81 -0.02 2.53
C GLY A 163 -17.38 0.26 1.10
N PHE A 164 -17.92 -0.47 0.13
CA PHE A 164 -17.67 -0.25 -1.30
C PHE A 164 -18.14 1.13 -1.78
N ARG A 165 -19.31 1.60 -1.31
CA ARG A 165 -19.79 2.97 -1.61
C ARG A 165 -18.87 4.05 -1.03
N LYS A 166 -18.39 3.87 0.21
CA LYS A 166 -17.42 4.78 0.83
C LYS A 166 -16.12 4.83 0.03
N LEU A 167 -15.60 3.68 -0.38
CA LEU A 167 -14.41 3.60 -1.22
C LEU A 167 -14.63 4.31 -2.57
N GLY A 168 -15.77 4.11 -3.23
CA GLY A 168 -16.12 4.81 -4.46
C GLY A 168 -16.22 6.33 -4.28
N SER A 169 -16.74 6.78 -3.13
CA SER A 169 -16.83 8.20 -2.78
C SER A 169 -15.45 8.83 -2.58
N SER A 170 -14.51 8.14 -1.92
CA SER A 170 -13.14 8.64 -1.74
C SER A 170 -12.42 8.79 -3.09
N CYS A 171 -12.55 7.81 -4.00
CA CYS A 171 -12.03 7.91 -5.37
C CYS A 171 -12.57 9.14 -6.11
N LYS A 172 -13.89 9.35 -6.04
CA LYS A 172 -14.57 10.50 -6.68
C LYS A 172 -14.10 11.84 -6.09
N ASN A 173 -13.98 11.91 -4.77
CA ASN A 173 -13.55 13.11 -4.07
C ASN A 173 -12.12 13.52 -4.45
N CYS A 174 -11.18 12.56 -4.39
CA CYS A 174 -9.79 12.78 -4.80
C CYS A 174 -9.72 13.24 -6.27
N HIS A 175 -10.36 12.53 -7.20
CA HIS A 175 -10.33 12.87 -8.63
C HIS A 175 -10.99 14.21 -8.94
N LYS A 176 -12.06 14.58 -8.24
CA LYS A 176 -12.71 15.90 -8.41
C LYS A 176 -11.77 17.04 -8.09
N ASN A 177 -10.90 16.89 -7.11
CA ASN A 177 -10.05 17.95 -6.60
C ASN A 177 -8.66 17.98 -7.23
N PHE A 178 -8.12 16.82 -7.61
CA PHE A 178 -6.71 16.65 -7.94
C PHE A 178 -6.45 16.02 -9.32
N ARG A 179 -7.49 15.78 -10.12
CA ARG A 179 -7.38 15.30 -11.50
C ARG A 179 -7.96 16.31 -12.47
N GLU A 180 -7.26 16.57 -13.57
CA GLU A 180 -7.69 17.38 -14.70
C GLU A 180 -7.77 16.49 -15.94
N LYS A 181 -8.80 16.72 -16.78
CA LYS A 181 -8.86 16.04 -18.07
C LYS A 181 -7.91 16.72 -19.03
N ILE A 182 -7.15 15.93 -19.79
CA ILE A 182 -6.38 16.42 -20.93
C ILE A 182 -7.38 16.55 -22.08
N ASN A 183 -7.50 17.75 -22.63
CA ASN A 183 -8.29 18.01 -23.84
C ASN A 183 -7.50 17.64 -25.08
#